data_f38ac90deea30817ab0e3a36011a9a5a
#
_entry.id   f38ac90deea30817ab0e3a36011a9a5a
#
_cell.length_a   1.000
_cell.length_b   1.000
_cell.length_c   1.000
_cell.angle_alpha   90.00
_cell.angle_beta   90.00
_cell.angle_gamma   90.00
#
_symmetry.space_group_name_H-M   'P 1'
#
loop_
_entity.id
_entity.type
_entity.pdbx_description
1 polymer ?
#
loop_
_entity_poly.entity_id
_entity_poly.type
_entity_poly.pdbx_seq_one_letter_code
_entity_poly.pdbx_strand_id
1 'polypeptide(L)'
;MTEYSMSDYQSLSRSLVESLELQYQPVGVTLYMESDPLPADLPFTEGNFKSYCQALALAGRGQTLLLRKEQMGCKLGTSVLGFEQDVEAYLDDGVLEKYGVGLYATEEASAETILKSTYLEKGQTRAALIAPLATFQQDPQVVVFTADSEQVMWLL
;
A
#
# COMPACT_ATOMS: atom_id res chain seq x y z
N MET A 1 6.18 8.27 -23.34
CA MET A 1 6.48 8.06 -21.90
C MET A 1 7.81 7.34 -21.85
N THR A 2 8.76 7.84 -21.07
CA THR A 2 10.08 7.18 -20.90
C THR A 2 9.88 6.05 -19.92
N GLU A 3 10.09 4.81 -20.33
CA GLU A 3 10.09 3.67 -19.41
C GLU A 3 11.40 3.71 -18.60
N TYR A 4 11.28 3.69 -17.27
CA TYR A 4 12.41 3.57 -16.38
C TYR A 4 12.85 2.11 -16.26
N SER A 5 14.14 1.87 -16.20
CA SER A 5 14.72 0.54 -15.97
C SER A 5 14.99 0.31 -14.48
N MET A 6 15.23 -0.94 -14.10
CA MET A 6 15.62 -1.28 -12.73
C MET A 6 16.88 -0.49 -12.27
N SER A 7 17.84 -0.25 -13.15
CA SER A 7 19.04 0.55 -12.83
C SER A 7 18.70 2.01 -12.51
N ASP A 8 17.67 2.57 -13.16
CA ASP A 8 17.20 3.92 -12.91
C ASP A 8 16.54 4.02 -11.54
N TYR A 9 15.70 3.03 -11.15
CA TYR A 9 15.09 2.98 -9.84
C TYR A 9 16.09 2.74 -8.71
N GLN A 10 17.14 1.94 -8.93
CA GLN A 10 18.23 1.79 -7.96
C GLN A 10 18.97 3.10 -7.74
N SER A 11 19.31 3.82 -8.83
CA SER A 11 19.98 5.10 -8.76
C SER A 11 19.11 6.16 -8.09
N LEU A 12 17.83 6.24 -8.50
CA LEU A 12 16.85 7.17 -7.92
C LEU A 12 16.63 6.91 -6.43
N SER A 13 16.39 5.65 -6.05
CA SER A 13 16.18 5.26 -4.65
C SER A 13 17.37 5.63 -3.78
N ARG A 14 18.60 5.39 -4.26
CA ARG A 14 19.82 5.77 -3.55
C ARG A 14 19.91 7.29 -3.37
N SER A 15 19.70 8.05 -4.44
CA SER A 15 19.74 9.50 -4.39
C SER A 15 18.73 10.08 -3.42
N LEU A 16 17.49 9.52 -3.39
CA LEU A 16 16.44 9.95 -2.47
C LEU A 16 16.81 9.65 -1.01
N VAL A 17 17.33 8.44 -0.74
CA VAL A 17 17.76 8.07 0.61
C VAL A 17 18.89 8.97 1.11
N GLU A 18 19.89 9.22 0.27
CA GLU A 18 21.04 10.05 0.61
C GLU A 18 20.67 11.53 0.77
N SER A 19 19.91 12.10 -0.18
CA SER A 19 19.57 13.53 -0.18
C SER A 19 18.57 13.92 0.90
N LEU A 20 17.67 13.02 1.28
CA LEU A 20 16.64 13.26 2.29
C LEU A 20 16.97 12.61 3.63
N GLU A 21 18.12 11.94 3.73
CA GLU A 21 18.55 11.20 4.94
C GLU A 21 17.45 10.23 5.44
N LEU A 22 16.80 9.51 4.51
CA LEU A 22 15.69 8.64 4.84
C LEU A 22 16.15 7.44 5.68
N GLN A 23 15.45 7.17 6.77
CA GLN A 23 15.69 5.99 7.61
C GLN A 23 15.22 4.70 6.93
N TYR A 24 14.20 4.78 6.08
CA TYR A 24 13.62 3.67 5.34
C TYR A 24 13.73 3.90 3.84
N GLN A 25 13.85 2.81 3.09
CA GLN A 25 13.87 2.91 1.63
C GLN A 25 12.49 3.37 1.11
N PRO A 26 12.45 4.16 0.02
CA PRO A 26 11.22 4.38 -0.72
C PRO A 26 10.61 3.05 -1.15
N VAL A 27 9.30 2.92 -1.02
CA VAL A 27 8.55 1.69 -1.32
C VAL A 27 7.71 1.91 -2.56
N GLY A 28 7.91 1.08 -3.58
CA GLY A 28 7.01 0.99 -4.71
C GLY A 28 5.82 0.08 -4.41
N VAL A 29 4.67 0.42 -4.96
CA VAL A 29 3.43 -0.36 -4.87
C VAL A 29 2.83 -0.52 -6.25
N THR A 30 2.47 -1.76 -6.60
CA THR A 30 1.69 -2.09 -7.79
C THR A 30 0.53 -2.99 -7.40
N LEU A 31 -0.69 -2.58 -7.74
CA LEU A 31 -1.88 -3.41 -7.62
C LEU A 31 -2.11 -4.13 -8.94
N TYR A 32 -2.19 -5.44 -8.90
CA TYR A 32 -2.54 -6.28 -10.04
C TYR A 32 -4.04 -6.51 -10.05
N MET A 33 -4.68 -6.14 -11.15
CA MET A 33 -6.10 -6.40 -11.38
C MET A 33 -6.34 -7.87 -11.72
N GLU A 34 -7.58 -8.31 -11.75
CA GLU A 34 -7.94 -9.71 -12.02
C GLU A 34 -7.36 -10.23 -13.37
N SER A 35 -7.31 -9.35 -14.38
CA SER A 35 -6.79 -9.67 -15.71
C SER A 35 -5.27 -9.54 -15.87
N ASP A 36 -4.59 -8.96 -14.91
CA ASP A 36 -3.17 -8.65 -15.05
C ASP A 36 -2.30 -9.91 -14.85
N PRO A 37 -1.24 -10.07 -15.63
CA PRO A 37 -0.27 -11.13 -15.40
C PRO A 37 0.50 -10.84 -14.09
N LEU A 38 0.59 -11.85 -13.22
CA LEU A 38 1.41 -11.76 -12.02
C LEU A 38 2.88 -12.00 -12.36
N PRO A 39 3.83 -11.47 -11.58
CA PRO A 39 5.24 -11.77 -11.73
C PRO A 39 5.50 -13.28 -11.60
N ALA A 40 6.05 -13.88 -12.66
CA ALA A 40 6.23 -15.34 -12.72
C ALA A 40 7.25 -15.87 -11.70
N ASP A 41 8.28 -15.07 -11.41
CA ASP A 41 9.40 -15.47 -10.57
C ASP A 41 9.27 -15.03 -9.11
N LEU A 42 8.12 -14.43 -8.74
CA LEU A 42 7.87 -13.94 -7.38
C LEU A 42 6.71 -14.73 -6.75
N PRO A 43 7.00 -15.63 -5.81
CA PRO A 43 5.95 -16.36 -5.11
C PRO A 43 5.16 -15.42 -4.19
N PHE A 44 3.91 -15.80 -3.90
CA PHE A 44 3.15 -15.11 -2.88
C PHE A 44 3.84 -15.21 -1.53
N THR A 45 3.84 -14.09 -0.79
CA THR A 45 4.43 -14.03 0.54
C THR A 45 3.65 -14.92 1.51
N GLU A 46 4.36 -15.73 2.27
CA GLU A 46 3.76 -16.56 3.30
C GLU A 46 3.45 -15.75 4.57
N GLY A 47 2.45 -16.20 5.32
CA GLY A 47 2.02 -15.59 6.58
C GLY A 47 0.87 -14.60 6.44
N ASN A 48 0.33 -14.20 7.59
CA ASN A 48 -0.73 -13.20 7.69
C ASN A 48 -0.18 -11.89 8.20
N PHE A 49 -0.46 -10.80 7.50
CA PHE A 49 -0.14 -9.45 7.94
C PHE A 49 -1.35 -8.83 8.64
N LYS A 50 -1.11 -8.14 9.74
CA LYS A 50 -2.19 -7.48 10.50
C LYS A 50 -2.74 -6.24 9.77
N SER A 51 -1.90 -5.57 8.98
CA SER A 51 -2.32 -4.40 8.22
C SER A 51 -1.45 -4.19 6.97
N TYR A 52 -1.98 -3.43 6.01
CA TYR A 52 -1.24 -2.97 4.84
C TYR A 52 -0.03 -2.09 5.23
N CYS A 53 -0.20 -1.26 6.28
CA CYS A 53 0.89 -0.44 6.82
C CYS A 53 2.08 -1.28 7.32
N GLN A 54 1.81 -2.47 7.87
CA GLN A 54 2.88 -3.39 8.26
C GLN A 54 3.66 -3.91 7.06
N ALA A 55 2.98 -4.20 5.95
CA ALA A 55 3.64 -4.61 4.72
C ALA A 55 4.52 -3.49 4.14
N LEU A 56 4.04 -2.25 4.15
CA LEU A 56 4.84 -1.07 3.76
C LEU A 56 6.09 -0.92 4.65
N ALA A 57 5.93 -1.08 5.97
CA ALA A 57 7.06 -0.99 6.90
C ALA A 57 8.12 -2.08 6.68
N LEU A 58 7.70 -3.30 6.32
CA LEU A 58 8.61 -4.39 5.98
C LEU A 58 9.33 -4.12 4.65
N ALA A 59 8.62 -3.61 3.66
CA ALA A 59 9.21 -3.24 2.37
C ALA A 59 10.21 -2.08 2.51
N GLY A 60 9.92 -1.08 3.33
CA GLY A 60 10.86 -0.01 3.64
C GLY A 60 12.16 -0.50 4.32
N ARG A 61 12.13 -1.70 4.90
CA ARG A 61 13.30 -2.40 5.48
C ARG A 61 13.97 -3.39 4.52
N GLY A 62 13.56 -3.41 3.25
CA GLY A 62 14.19 -4.20 2.20
C GLY A 62 13.48 -5.48 1.81
N GLN A 63 12.27 -5.77 2.30
CA GLN A 63 11.54 -6.97 1.93
C GLN A 63 10.69 -6.74 0.65
N THR A 64 10.66 -7.74 -0.23
CA THR A 64 9.73 -7.77 -1.36
C THR A 64 8.56 -8.66 -1.01
N LEU A 65 7.33 -8.14 -1.16
CA LEU A 65 6.10 -8.79 -0.74
C LEU A 65 5.12 -8.82 -1.90
N LEU A 66 4.63 -10.00 -2.27
CA LEU A 66 3.49 -10.17 -3.16
C LEU A 66 2.33 -10.73 -2.34
N LEU A 67 1.31 -9.90 -2.11
CA LEU A 67 0.22 -10.18 -1.19
C LEU A 67 -1.09 -10.40 -1.93
N ARG A 68 -1.87 -11.37 -1.48
CA ARG A 68 -3.29 -11.54 -1.78
C ARG A 68 -4.13 -11.15 -0.56
N LYS A 69 -5.44 -11.18 -0.72
CA LYS A 69 -6.39 -10.91 0.37
C LYS A 69 -6.14 -11.76 1.63
N GLU A 70 -5.73 -13.02 1.46
CA GLU A 70 -5.53 -13.95 2.58
C GLU A 70 -4.40 -13.54 3.51
N GLN A 71 -3.42 -12.77 3.01
CA GLN A 71 -2.35 -12.22 3.81
C GLN A 71 -2.71 -10.88 4.46
N MET A 72 -3.86 -10.28 4.11
CA MET A 72 -4.28 -8.96 4.57
C MET A 72 -5.24 -9.08 5.75
N GLY A 73 -4.78 -8.79 6.96
CA GLY A 73 -5.62 -8.81 8.16
C GLY A 73 -6.41 -7.51 8.43
N CYS A 74 -6.17 -6.46 7.65
CA CYS A 74 -6.84 -5.17 7.79
C CYS A 74 -8.07 -5.11 6.88
N LYS A 75 -9.26 -5.22 7.44
CA LYS A 75 -10.51 -5.15 6.68
C LYS A 75 -10.66 -3.85 5.89
N LEU A 76 -10.34 -2.70 6.50
CA LEU A 76 -10.37 -1.41 5.80
C LEU A 76 -9.40 -1.39 4.60
N GLY A 77 -8.18 -1.88 4.78
CA GLY A 77 -7.20 -1.94 3.70
C GLY A 77 -7.66 -2.83 2.55
N THR A 78 -8.24 -4.01 2.84
CA THR A 78 -8.77 -4.91 1.81
C THR A 78 -9.95 -4.32 1.07
N SER A 79 -10.84 -3.58 1.76
CA SER A 79 -11.98 -2.91 1.14
C SER A 79 -11.54 -1.76 0.24
N VAL A 80 -10.72 -0.82 0.75
CA VAL A 80 -10.29 0.37 0.01
C VAL A 80 -9.43 0.01 -1.21
N LEU A 81 -8.62 -1.04 -1.10
CA LEU A 81 -7.77 -1.52 -2.19
C LEU A 81 -8.49 -2.47 -3.15
N GLY A 82 -9.79 -2.67 -3.01
CA GLY A 82 -10.61 -3.42 -3.96
C GLY A 82 -10.35 -4.93 -4.00
N PHE A 83 -9.91 -5.55 -2.90
CA PHE A 83 -9.73 -7.01 -2.86
C PHE A 83 -11.09 -7.73 -2.87
N GLU A 84 -11.74 -7.92 -1.74
CA GLU A 84 -13.01 -8.67 -1.74
C GLU A 84 -14.11 -8.06 -0.87
N GLN A 85 -13.77 -7.17 0.04
CA GLN A 85 -14.75 -6.60 0.94
C GLN A 85 -15.28 -5.29 0.39
N ASP A 86 -16.60 -5.19 0.35
CA ASP A 86 -17.30 -3.96 0.03
C ASP A 86 -17.09 -2.92 1.14
N VAL A 87 -16.80 -1.68 0.77
CA VAL A 87 -16.64 -0.58 1.71
C VAL A 87 -17.94 -0.33 2.48
N GLU A 88 -19.09 -0.43 1.80
CA GLU A 88 -20.39 -0.26 2.44
C GLU A 88 -20.68 -1.37 3.45
N ALA A 89 -20.42 -2.63 3.10
CA ALA A 89 -20.56 -3.76 4.03
C ALA A 89 -19.59 -3.64 5.23
N TYR A 90 -18.42 -3.02 5.04
CA TYR A 90 -17.51 -2.74 6.13
C TYR A 90 -18.11 -1.74 7.14
N LEU A 91 -18.86 -0.75 6.66
CA LEU A 91 -19.54 0.23 7.52
C LEU A 91 -20.72 -0.40 8.26
N ASP A 92 -21.53 -1.23 7.57
CA ASP A 92 -22.70 -1.90 8.14
C ASP A 92 -22.34 -2.92 9.25
N ASP A 93 -21.16 -3.53 9.17
CA ASP A 93 -20.65 -4.46 10.21
C ASP A 93 -20.32 -3.76 11.55
N GLY A 94 -20.51 -2.46 11.67
CA GLY A 94 -20.18 -1.67 12.87
C GLY A 94 -18.69 -1.75 13.24
N VAL A 95 -17.84 -2.05 12.27
CA VAL A 95 -16.41 -2.28 12.49
C VAL A 95 -15.73 -1.04 13.03
N LEU A 96 -16.18 0.13 12.60
CA LEU A 96 -15.64 1.41 13.10
C LEU A 96 -15.96 1.62 14.58
N GLU A 97 -17.09 1.12 15.08
CA GLU A 97 -17.41 1.11 16.51
C GLU A 97 -16.61 0.07 17.28
N LYS A 98 -16.52 -1.18 16.76
CA LYS A 98 -15.76 -2.27 17.42
C LYS A 98 -14.29 -1.97 17.59
N TYR A 99 -13.72 -1.22 16.64
CA TYR A 99 -12.34 -0.74 16.69
C TYR A 99 -12.28 0.75 16.94
N GLY A 100 -13.42 1.37 17.24
CA GLY A 100 -13.62 2.79 17.47
C GLY A 100 -12.82 3.27 18.66
N VAL A 101 -11.69 3.79 18.34
CA VAL A 101 -10.76 4.44 19.25
C VAL A 101 -11.03 5.93 19.33
N GLY A 102 -12.25 6.38 19.02
CA GLY A 102 -12.61 7.78 19.09
C GLY A 102 -11.91 8.66 18.06
N LEU A 103 -11.61 8.11 16.88
CA LEU A 103 -10.98 8.87 15.80
C LEU A 103 -11.90 9.94 15.20
N TYR A 104 -13.20 9.72 15.29
CA TYR A 104 -14.23 10.63 14.77
C TYR A 104 -15.19 11.02 15.88
N ALA A 105 -15.81 12.20 15.73
CA ALA A 105 -16.75 12.72 16.72
C ALA A 105 -18.07 11.91 16.76
N THR A 106 -18.49 11.32 15.63
CA THR A 106 -19.70 10.49 15.51
C THR A 106 -19.49 9.38 14.49
N GLU A 107 -20.37 8.37 14.52
CA GLU A 107 -20.39 7.28 13.52
C GLU A 107 -20.67 7.80 12.11
N GLU A 108 -21.59 8.75 11.97
CA GLU A 108 -21.94 9.35 10.69
C GLU A 108 -20.75 10.08 10.09
N ALA A 109 -19.96 10.82 10.89
CA ALA A 109 -18.74 11.49 10.44
C ALA A 109 -17.68 10.48 9.95
N SER A 110 -17.58 9.35 10.63
CA SER A 110 -16.70 8.25 10.23
C SER A 110 -17.15 7.63 8.89
N ALA A 111 -18.41 7.26 8.78
CA ALA A 111 -19.00 6.69 7.57
C ALA A 111 -18.86 7.65 6.37
N GLU A 112 -19.20 8.91 6.57
CA GLU A 112 -19.07 9.94 5.53
C GLU A 112 -17.62 10.12 5.05
N THR A 113 -16.65 10.04 5.95
CA THR A 113 -15.22 10.15 5.60
C THR A 113 -14.78 9.00 4.72
N ILE A 114 -15.18 7.77 5.05
CA ILE A 114 -14.82 6.59 4.25
C ILE A 114 -15.49 6.64 2.89
N LEU A 115 -16.79 6.96 2.82
CA LEU A 115 -17.51 7.06 1.55
C LEU A 115 -16.99 8.16 0.62
N LYS A 116 -16.41 9.22 1.18
CA LYS A 116 -15.75 10.29 0.42
C LYS A 116 -14.32 9.95 0.00
N SER A 117 -13.73 8.90 0.56
CA SER A 117 -12.39 8.46 0.18
C SER A 117 -12.43 7.75 -1.18
N THR A 118 -11.37 7.91 -1.97
CA THR A 118 -11.22 7.14 -3.20
C THR A 118 -10.91 5.67 -2.86
N TYR A 119 -11.65 4.76 -3.45
CA TYR A 119 -11.44 3.32 -3.29
C TYR A 119 -11.67 2.58 -4.61
N LEU A 120 -11.14 1.37 -4.70
CA LEU A 120 -11.36 0.46 -5.83
C LEU A 120 -12.58 -0.41 -5.55
N GLU A 121 -13.32 -0.76 -6.61
CA GLU A 121 -14.48 -1.64 -6.50
C GLU A 121 -14.05 -3.05 -6.01
N LYS A 122 -14.96 -3.68 -5.28
CA LYS A 122 -14.78 -5.04 -4.77
C LYS A 122 -14.39 -6.03 -5.88
N GLY A 123 -13.35 -6.80 -5.63
CA GLY A 123 -12.87 -7.85 -6.53
C GLY A 123 -12.03 -7.34 -7.70
N GLN A 124 -11.75 -6.05 -7.80
CA GLN A 124 -10.86 -5.53 -8.84
C GLN A 124 -9.39 -5.91 -8.63
N THR A 125 -8.95 -5.98 -7.37
CA THR A 125 -7.55 -6.27 -7.04
C THR A 125 -7.35 -7.75 -6.71
N ARG A 126 -6.49 -8.39 -7.50
CA ARG A 126 -6.07 -9.78 -7.32
C ARG A 126 -4.87 -9.90 -6.37
N ALA A 127 -3.90 -9.00 -6.51
CA ALA A 127 -2.68 -9.00 -5.71
C ALA A 127 -2.07 -7.59 -5.59
N ALA A 128 -1.22 -7.39 -4.57
CA ALA A 128 -0.41 -6.20 -4.39
C ALA A 128 1.07 -6.58 -4.29
N LEU A 129 1.90 -6.01 -5.15
CA LEU A 129 3.36 -6.01 -5.01
C LEU A 129 3.77 -4.79 -4.21
N ILE A 130 4.48 -5.02 -3.10
CA ILE A 130 4.99 -3.99 -2.20
C ILE A 130 6.46 -4.31 -1.96
N ALA A 131 7.35 -3.46 -2.45
CA ALA A 131 8.77 -3.74 -2.43
C ALA A 131 9.60 -2.44 -2.36
N PRO A 132 10.88 -2.50 -1.97
CA PRO A 132 11.77 -1.36 -2.13
C PRO A 132 11.76 -0.85 -3.56
N LEU A 133 11.65 0.46 -3.78
CA LEU A 133 11.64 1.07 -5.11
C LEU A 133 12.81 0.59 -5.97
N ALA A 134 13.99 0.43 -5.36
CA ALA A 134 15.20 -0.05 -6.02
C ALA A 134 15.08 -1.45 -6.67
N THR A 135 14.07 -2.25 -6.31
CA THR A 135 13.87 -3.61 -6.84
C THR A 135 12.84 -3.68 -7.97
N PHE A 136 12.18 -2.56 -8.28
CA PHE A 136 11.18 -2.53 -9.35
C PHE A 136 11.83 -2.65 -10.74
N GLN A 137 11.19 -3.45 -11.59
CA GLN A 137 11.61 -3.68 -12.98
C GLN A 137 10.71 -2.92 -13.97
N GLN A 138 9.59 -2.40 -13.49
CA GLN A 138 8.61 -1.59 -14.23
C GLN A 138 8.12 -0.47 -13.33
N ASP A 139 7.47 0.53 -13.90
CA ASP A 139 6.96 1.67 -13.16
C ASP A 139 5.96 1.22 -12.07
N PRO A 140 6.19 1.54 -10.77
CA PRO A 140 5.18 1.33 -9.75
C PRO A 140 4.02 2.31 -9.94
N GLN A 141 2.82 1.92 -9.54
CA GLN A 141 1.66 2.81 -9.59
C GLN A 141 1.74 3.90 -8.52
N VAL A 142 2.35 3.58 -7.37
CA VAL A 142 2.52 4.51 -6.24
C VAL A 142 3.90 4.31 -5.64
N VAL A 143 4.52 5.42 -5.22
CA VAL A 143 5.73 5.41 -4.38
C VAL A 143 5.40 5.98 -3.02
N VAL A 144 5.72 5.24 -1.97
CA VAL A 144 5.46 5.61 -0.58
C VAL A 144 6.76 5.94 0.13
N PHE A 145 6.79 7.10 0.77
CA PHE A 145 7.90 7.54 1.61
C PHE A 145 7.49 7.51 3.08
N THR A 146 8.33 6.93 3.92
CA THR A 146 8.24 7.08 5.39
C THR A 146 9.30 8.09 5.80
N ALA A 147 8.86 9.29 6.13
CA ALA A 147 9.71 10.44 6.38
C ALA A 147 9.15 11.28 7.54
N ASP A 148 10.01 12.05 8.20
CA ASP A 148 9.58 13.05 9.16
C ASP A 148 9.14 14.36 8.48
N SER A 149 8.69 15.34 9.27
CA SER A 149 8.18 16.61 8.75
C SER A 149 9.24 17.46 8.04
N GLU A 150 10.50 17.39 8.48
CA GLU A 150 11.59 18.11 7.86
C GLU A 150 11.93 17.51 6.49
N GLN A 151 12.02 16.18 6.41
CA GLN A 151 12.27 15.44 5.17
C GLN A 151 11.16 15.65 4.15
N VAL A 152 9.88 15.65 4.59
CA VAL A 152 8.72 15.91 3.71
C VAL A 152 8.76 17.32 3.13
N MET A 153 9.22 18.31 3.90
CA MET A 153 9.34 19.69 3.43
C MET A 153 10.28 19.83 2.23
N TRP A 154 11.28 18.97 2.09
CA TRP A 154 12.18 18.95 0.92
C TRP A 154 11.61 18.24 -0.31
N LEU A 155 10.49 17.54 -0.16
CA LEU A 155 9.77 16.87 -1.27
C LEU A 155 8.68 17.75 -1.90
N LEU A 156 8.31 18.86 -1.28
CA LEU A 156 7.27 19.80 -1.73
C LEU A 156 7.88 21.00 -2.47
#